data_b4139e9edfdf653a4000b69eeae85fb1
#
_entry.id   b4139e9edfdf653a4000b69eeae85fb1
#
_cell.length_a   1.000
_cell.length_b   1.000
_cell.length_c   1.000
_cell.angle_alpha   90.00
_cell.angle_beta   90.00
_cell.angle_gamma   90.00
#
_symmetry.space_group_name_H-M   'P 1'
#
loop_
_entity.id
_entity.type
_entity.pdbx_description
1 polymer ?
#
loop_
_entity_poly.entity_id
_entity_poly.type
_entity_poly.pdbx_seq_one_letter_code
_entity_poly.pdbx_strand_id
1 'polypeptide(L)'
;MASRQLTSFLAGAVALALAAPAAGAPSGEPKALRKHSFPVRQGPLPASEKAAWSHAPYEAGDCSICHVSADRKKPGPVTTSGNQLCYSCHDEFQEIMRRPYKHPPAEESCLHCHNAHDSRERKLLHTELATGCKDCHRQVKEVAENSRVKHGALEQGAKCANCHNPHGTSVEKLLIQLPFDQCVNCHAVDGMKDDRGIVLTNFKKWLAENTVLHAPVQAKDCSACHLPHGGDNFRLLVAEYPAAFYSPYDRENYALCFGCHNEKVVSEPETRTLTNFRDGSRNLHFLHVNKADRGRTCRTCHEVHASKQARHVRDGVPYGPKGWVLKINYTRTATGGQCARTCHDTKTYVRD
;
A
#
# COMPACT_ATOMS: atom_id res chain seq x y z
N MET A 1 -2.93 32.94 -69.86
CA MET A 1 -3.70 34.11 -69.43
C MET A 1 -4.81 33.63 -68.52
N ALA A 2 -4.94 34.24 -67.37
CA ALA A 2 -5.97 34.06 -66.35
C ALA A 2 -6.00 32.73 -65.56
N SER A 3 -5.28 32.80 -64.49
CA SER A 3 -5.32 31.88 -63.29
C SER A 3 -6.66 32.03 -62.61
N ARG A 4 -7.31 30.91 -62.26
CA ARG A 4 -8.43 30.86 -61.32
C ARG A 4 -7.98 30.07 -60.09
N GLN A 5 -7.85 30.77 -58.98
CA GLN A 5 -7.66 30.16 -57.61
C GLN A 5 -8.98 29.54 -57.13
N LEU A 6 -8.94 28.26 -56.79
CA LEU A 6 -9.98 27.60 -56.00
C LEU A 6 -9.59 27.68 -54.53
N THR A 7 -10.38 28.36 -53.74
CA THR A 7 -10.34 28.37 -52.28
C THR A 7 -11.16 27.19 -51.75
N SER A 8 -10.48 26.22 -51.14
CA SER A 8 -11.12 25.11 -50.42
C SER A 8 -11.40 25.54 -48.97
N PHE A 9 -12.66 25.59 -48.60
CA PHE A 9 -13.10 25.71 -47.19
C PHE A 9 -13.00 24.35 -46.53
N LEU A 10 -12.10 24.20 -45.55
CA LEU A 10 -12.06 23.09 -44.63
C LEU A 10 -13.00 23.42 -43.46
N ALA A 11 -14.11 22.70 -43.38
CA ALA A 11 -14.99 22.71 -42.20
C ALA A 11 -14.38 21.85 -41.13
N GLY A 12 -13.84 22.48 -40.09
CA GLY A 12 -13.37 21.80 -38.88
C GLY A 12 -14.54 21.39 -38.00
N ALA A 13 -14.77 20.09 -37.85
CA ALA A 13 -15.68 19.55 -36.87
C ALA A 13 -15.00 19.58 -35.52
N VAL A 14 -15.46 20.47 -34.63
CA VAL A 14 -15.07 20.49 -33.20
C VAL A 14 -15.84 19.39 -32.48
N ALA A 15 -15.17 18.31 -32.14
CA ALA A 15 -15.73 17.29 -31.27
C ALA A 15 -15.70 17.81 -29.82
N LEU A 16 -16.88 18.15 -29.28
CA LEU A 16 -17.08 18.44 -27.88
C LEU A 16 -16.95 17.12 -27.09
N ALA A 17 -15.83 16.92 -26.42
CA ALA A 17 -15.68 15.88 -25.45
C ALA A 17 -16.44 16.29 -24.18
N LEU A 18 -17.58 15.66 -23.93
CA LEU A 18 -18.29 15.75 -22.65
C LEU A 18 -17.48 15.00 -21.59
N ALA A 19 -16.76 15.74 -20.77
CA ALA A 19 -16.14 15.23 -19.57
C ALA A 19 -17.24 14.83 -18.56
N ALA A 20 -17.31 13.57 -18.19
CA ALA A 20 -18.13 13.11 -17.09
C ALA A 20 -17.61 13.72 -15.78
N PRO A 21 -18.48 14.15 -14.85
CA PRO A 21 -18.03 14.65 -13.56
C PRO A 21 -17.37 13.53 -12.76
N ALA A 22 -16.14 13.73 -12.36
CA ALA A 22 -15.45 12.89 -11.36
C ALA A 22 -16.27 12.96 -10.07
N ALA A 23 -16.66 11.80 -9.54
CA ALA A 23 -17.28 11.69 -8.23
C ALA A 23 -16.32 12.30 -7.20
N GLY A 24 -16.75 13.41 -6.59
CA GLY A 24 -15.96 14.13 -5.61
C GLY A 24 -15.67 13.27 -4.40
N ALA A 25 -14.39 13.10 -4.11
CA ALA A 25 -13.94 12.64 -2.81
C ALA A 25 -14.49 13.62 -1.73
N PRO A 26 -14.91 13.12 -0.55
CA PRO A 26 -15.39 13.98 0.50
C PRO A 26 -14.28 14.93 0.93
N SER A 27 -14.45 16.22 0.63
CA SER A 27 -13.61 17.31 1.12
C SER A 27 -13.92 17.57 2.59
N GLY A 28 -13.42 16.70 3.46
CA GLY A 28 -13.29 17.00 4.87
C GLY A 28 -12.06 17.86 5.06
N GLU A 29 -12.25 19.16 5.40
CA GLU A 29 -11.15 19.97 5.91
C GLU A 29 -10.42 19.20 7.02
N PRO A 30 -9.08 19.19 7.04
CA PRO A 30 -8.33 18.57 8.12
C PRO A 30 -8.69 19.33 9.40
N LYS A 31 -9.46 18.68 10.29
CA LYS A 31 -9.70 19.22 11.63
C LYS A 31 -8.35 19.54 12.22
N ALA A 32 -8.14 20.81 12.56
CA ALA A 32 -6.93 21.31 13.19
C ALA A 32 -6.50 20.32 14.28
N LEU A 33 -5.30 19.75 14.13
CA LEU A 33 -4.68 18.90 15.12
C LEU A 33 -4.75 19.63 16.46
N ARG A 34 -5.55 19.13 17.40
CA ARG A 34 -5.52 19.63 18.77
C ARG A 34 -4.07 19.54 19.21
N LYS A 35 -3.48 20.64 19.65
CA LYS A 35 -2.16 20.67 20.28
C LYS A 35 -2.21 19.70 21.46
N HIS A 36 -1.75 18.47 21.25
CA HIS A 36 -1.53 17.55 22.33
C HIS A 36 -0.19 17.94 22.94
N SER A 37 -0.28 18.71 24.04
CA SER A 37 0.86 18.88 24.91
C SER A 37 1.14 17.51 25.55
N PHE A 38 2.08 16.77 25.00
CA PHE A 38 2.64 15.64 25.74
C PHE A 38 3.34 16.21 26.96
N PRO A 39 3.16 15.60 28.14
CA PRO A 39 4.05 15.87 29.24
C PRO A 39 5.44 15.39 28.86
N VAL A 40 6.19 16.27 28.21
CA VAL A 40 7.58 16.02 27.89
C VAL A 40 8.30 15.97 29.23
N ARG A 41 8.77 14.79 29.60
CA ARG A 41 9.59 14.63 30.76
C ARG A 41 10.93 15.33 30.50
N GLN A 42 11.09 16.53 31.08
CA GLN A 42 12.32 17.28 31.01
C GLN A 42 13.16 16.95 32.26
N GLY A 43 14.24 16.26 32.08
CA GLY A 43 15.16 15.90 33.14
C GLY A 43 15.46 14.40 33.22
N PRO A 44 16.40 14.00 34.08
CA PRO A 44 16.81 12.62 34.21
C PRO A 44 15.68 11.74 34.78
N LEU A 45 15.77 10.44 34.51
CA LEU A 45 14.87 9.45 35.12
C LEU A 45 15.05 9.44 36.65
N PRO A 46 13.96 9.20 37.44
CA PRO A 46 14.12 8.97 38.87
C PRO A 46 15.07 7.82 39.14
N ALA A 47 15.75 7.85 40.30
CA ALA A 47 16.69 6.81 40.70
C ALA A 47 16.06 5.40 40.79
N SER A 48 14.73 5.32 40.98
CA SER A 48 13.96 4.07 40.93
C SER A 48 13.78 3.50 39.54
N GLU A 49 14.01 4.29 38.49
CA GLU A 49 13.87 3.93 37.10
C GLU A 49 15.26 3.89 36.46
N LYS A 50 15.85 2.71 36.33
CA LYS A 50 17.16 2.55 35.71
C LYS A 50 17.08 2.90 34.24
N ALA A 51 17.86 3.91 33.81
CA ALA A 51 18.11 4.20 32.41
C ALA A 51 18.89 3.06 31.78
N ALA A 52 18.49 2.66 30.57
CA ALA A 52 19.26 1.72 29.76
C ALA A 52 20.17 2.44 28.75
N TRP A 53 19.85 3.70 28.47
CA TRP A 53 20.54 4.54 27.49
C TRP A 53 20.74 5.93 28.06
N SER A 54 21.96 6.46 27.92
CA SER A 54 22.32 7.80 28.35
C SER A 54 22.81 8.61 27.16
N HIS A 55 22.49 9.90 27.14
CA HIS A 55 23.04 10.83 26.14
C HIS A 55 24.51 11.11 26.46
N ALA A 56 25.38 11.04 25.47
CA ALA A 56 26.82 11.11 25.70
C ALA A 56 27.28 12.36 26.50
N PRO A 57 26.79 13.58 26.25
CA PRO A 57 27.16 14.77 27.07
C PRO A 57 26.66 14.60 28.52
N TYR A 58 25.51 14.05 28.75
CA TYR A 58 24.98 13.82 30.09
C TYR A 58 25.77 12.75 30.84
N GLU A 59 26.14 11.66 30.15
CA GLU A 59 26.98 10.59 30.71
C GLU A 59 28.34 11.10 31.09
N ALA A 60 28.97 11.97 30.27
CA ALA A 60 30.24 12.62 30.55
C ALA A 60 30.17 13.61 31.73
N GLY A 61 28.95 14.00 32.16
CA GLY A 61 28.74 14.91 33.27
C GLY A 61 29.06 16.39 32.93
N ASP A 62 29.23 16.70 31.68
CA ASP A 62 29.50 18.07 31.23
C ASP A 62 28.20 18.81 30.91
N CYS A 63 27.61 19.38 31.93
CA CYS A 63 26.34 20.09 31.82
C CYS A 63 26.48 21.40 30.99
N SER A 64 27.68 21.96 30.92
CA SER A 64 27.93 23.24 30.22
C SER A 64 27.82 23.15 28.69
N ILE A 65 27.81 21.93 28.11
CA ILE A 65 27.58 21.73 26.69
C ILE A 65 26.17 22.22 26.30
N CYS A 66 25.17 22.02 27.20
CA CYS A 66 23.80 22.40 26.92
C CYS A 66 23.26 23.50 27.85
N HIS A 67 23.78 23.62 29.07
CA HIS A 67 23.30 24.53 30.10
C HIS A 67 24.30 25.68 30.37
N VAL A 68 23.80 26.75 30.97
CA VAL A 68 24.63 27.93 31.30
C VAL A 68 25.65 27.67 32.41
N SER A 69 25.55 26.55 33.12
CA SER A 69 26.43 26.17 34.23
C SER A 69 26.85 24.69 34.12
N ALA A 70 28.10 24.43 34.48
CA ALA A 70 28.63 23.08 34.62
C ALA A 70 28.19 22.38 35.92
N ASP A 71 27.56 23.10 36.86
CA ASP A 71 27.11 22.52 38.14
C ASP A 71 25.95 21.55 37.89
N ARG A 72 26.24 20.27 38.05
CA ARG A 72 25.24 19.19 37.86
C ARG A 72 23.99 19.34 38.74
N LYS A 73 24.13 19.99 39.91
CA LYS A 73 23.01 20.21 40.83
C LYS A 73 22.21 21.46 40.47
N LYS A 74 22.82 22.39 39.75
CA LYS A 74 22.22 23.67 39.36
C LYS A 74 22.68 24.06 37.93
N PRO A 75 22.33 23.29 36.91
CA PRO A 75 22.82 23.54 35.54
C PRO A 75 22.25 24.83 34.95
N GLY A 76 21.14 25.31 35.46
CA GLY A 76 20.45 26.49 34.92
C GLY A 76 19.73 26.24 33.61
N PRO A 77 19.28 27.30 32.93
CA PRO A 77 18.61 27.18 31.64
C PRO A 77 19.56 26.67 30.55
N VAL A 78 18.98 26.23 29.44
CA VAL A 78 19.76 25.87 28.25
C VAL A 78 20.34 27.11 27.57
N THR A 79 21.52 26.96 26.97
CA THR A 79 22.24 28.05 26.27
C THR A 79 21.56 28.50 25.01
N THR A 80 20.82 27.59 24.33
CA THR A 80 20.10 27.83 23.09
C THR A 80 18.76 27.14 23.16
N SER A 81 17.68 27.81 22.74
CA SER A 81 16.33 27.28 22.81
C SER A 81 15.97 26.40 21.60
N GLY A 82 15.06 25.47 21.80
CA GLY A 82 14.49 24.65 20.74
C GLY A 82 15.46 23.70 20.09
N ASN A 83 15.17 23.32 18.86
CA ASN A 83 15.93 22.32 18.09
C ASN A 83 17.35 22.81 17.73
N GLN A 84 17.59 24.11 17.74
CA GLN A 84 18.92 24.68 17.44
C GLN A 84 20.01 24.17 18.40
N LEU A 85 19.66 23.92 19.65
CA LEU A 85 20.59 23.33 20.61
C LEU A 85 21.04 21.93 20.14
N CYS A 86 20.10 21.14 19.63
CA CYS A 86 20.39 19.78 19.17
C CYS A 86 21.21 19.77 17.87
N TYR A 87 20.94 20.70 16.96
CA TYR A 87 21.62 20.79 15.67
C TYR A 87 23.10 21.18 15.77
N SER A 88 23.55 21.70 16.90
CA SER A 88 24.99 21.99 17.12
C SER A 88 25.88 20.73 17.06
N CYS A 89 25.27 19.52 17.30
CA CYS A 89 25.94 18.23 17.22
C CYS A 89 25.23 17.24 16.26
N HIS A 90 23.95 17.44 16.00
CA HIS A 90 23.10 16.62 15.15
C HIS A 90 22.71 17.37 13.87
N ASP A 91 23.69 17.81 13.12
CA ASP A 91 23.55 18.65 11.91
C ASP A 91 22.80 17.90 10.78
N GLU A 92 22.91 16.55 10.71
CA GLU A 92 22.19 15.73 9.76
C GLU A 92 20.67 15.89 9.88
N PHE A 93 20.14 16.16 11.09
CA PHE A 93 18.72 16.41 11.28
C PHE A 93 18.29 17.79 10.81
N GLN A 94 19.19 18.76 10.79
CA GLN A 94 18.92 20.07 10.17
C GLN A 94 18.68 19.90 8.66
N GLU A 95 19.47 19.06 7.98
CA GLU A 95 19.25 18.72 6.57
C GLU A 95 17.92 17.96 6.36
N ILE A 96 17.58 17.02 7.24
CA ILE A 96 16.30 16.31 7.18
C ILE A 96 15.13 17.28 7.30
N MET A 97 15.24 18.31 8.15
CA MET A 97 14.20 19.33 8.33
C MET A 97 14.07 20.31 7.14
N ARG A 98 14.96 20.25 6.14
CA ARG A 98 14.81 20.99 4.87
C ARG A 98 14.02 20.22 3.82
N ARG A 99 13.74 18.93 4.04
CA ARG A 99 12.97 18.09 3.10
C ARG A 99 11.53 18.57 2.98
N PRO A 100 10.86 18.30 1.83
CA PRO A 100 9.51 18.82 1.56
C PRO A 100 8.44 18.26 2.53
N TYR A 101 8.60 17.03 3.00
CA TYR A 101 7.66 16.41 3.93
C TYR A 101 8.32 16.26 5.29
N LYS A 102 7.87 17.04 6.25
CA LYS A 102 8.35 17.06 7.63
C LYS A 102 7.27 16.59 8.57
N HIS A 103 7.67 15.96 9.67
CA HIS A 103 6.74 15.60 10.72
C HIS A 103 6.56 16.80 11.66
N PRO A 104 5.35 17.37 11.79
CA PRO A 104 5.16 18.60 12.55
C PRO A 104 5.71 18.56 13.99
N PRO A 105 5.52 17.48 14.79
CA PRO A 105 6.12 17.38 16.12
C PRO A 105 7.65 17.45 16.11
N ALA A 106 8.31 16.87 15.12
CA ALA A 106 9.77 16.92 15.01
C ALA A 106 10.27 18.30 14.59
N GLU A 107 9.49 19.04 13.79
CA GLU A 107 9.77 20.42 13.43
C GLU A 107 9.61 21.37 14.63
N GLU A 108 8.61 21.09 15.49
CA GLU A 108 8.36 21.90 16.68
C GLU A 108 9.40 21.66 17.78
N SER A 109 9.63 20.40 18.16
CA SER A 109 10.60 20.04 19.22
C SER A 109 11.06 18.58 19.14
N CYS A 110 12.38 18.38 19.17
CA CYS A 110 12.97 17.04 19.34
C CYS A 110 12.50 16.37 20.63
N LEU A 111 12.24 17.17 21.66
CA LEU A 111 11.83 16.69 22.99
C LEU A 111 10.39 16.22 23.07
N HIS A 112 9.59 16.32 21.99
CA HIS A 112 8.29 15.65 21.95
C HIS A 112 8.42 14.13 21.97
N CYS A 113 9.53 13.58 21.47
CA CYS A 113 9.76 12.16 21.38
C CYS A 113 11.00 11.70 22.15
N HIS A 114 12.01 12.59 22.32
CA HIS A 114 13.29 12.26 22.90
C HIS A 114 13.49 12.92 24.27
N ASN A 115 14.19 12.22 25.16
CA ASN A 115 14.74 12.78 26.40
C ASN A 115 16.20 13.14 26.16
N ALA A 116 16.58 14.38 26.47
CA ALA A 116 17.93 14.87 26.24
C ALA A 116 18.97 14.31 27.22
N HIS A 117 18.58 13.64 28.30
CA HIS A 117 19.49 13.12 29.32
C HIS A 117 19.65 11.61 29.23
N ASP A 118 18.60 10.87 29.53
CA ASP A 118 18.61 9.42 29.61
C ASP A 118 17.24 8.81 29.30
N SER A 119 17.19 7.53 28.98
CA SER A 119 15.96 6.81 28.71
C SER A 119 16.09 5.29 28.95
N ARG A 120 14.96 4.61 29.11
CA ARG A 120 14.89 3.15 29.01
C ARG A 120 14.88 2.67 27.56
N GLU A 121 14.46 3.55 26.66
CA GLU A 121 14.28 3.23 25.25
C GLU A 121 15.48 3.66 24.40
N ARG A 122 15.79 2.85 23.39
CA ARG A 122 16.82 3.19 22.41
C ARG A 122 16.54 4.54 21.77
N LYS A 123 17.60 5.22 21.31
CA LYS A 123 17.48 6.56 20.72
C LYS A 123 16.91 7.60 21.69
N LEU A 124 16.97 7.32 22.98
CA LEU A 124 16.46 8.21 24.04
C LEU A 124 14.97 8.56 23.86
N LEU A 125 14.17 7.63 23.33
CA LEU A 125 12.72 7.84 23.20
C LEU A 125 12.06 7.83 24.58
N HIS A 126 10.95 8.57 24.74
CA HIS A 126 10.17 8.56 25.99
C HIS A 126 9.46 7.24 26.23
N THR A 127 9.05 6.57 25.12
CA THR A 127 8.37 5.27 25.14
C THR A 127 8.87 4.42 23.97
N GLU A 128 8.51 3.14 23.98
CA GLU A 128 8.74 2.26 22.84
C GLU A 128 8.18 2.90 21.55
N LEU A 129 8.94 2.78 20.45
CA LEU A 129 8.71 3.51 19.20
C LEU A 129 7.25 3.41 18.69
N ALA A 130 6.72 2.17 18.57
CA ALA A 130 5.39 1.98 18.02
C ALA A 130 4.30 2.52 18.97
N THR A 131 4.51 2.43 20.26
CA THR A 131 3.64 3.01 21.30
C THR A 131 3.59 4.53 21.16
N GLY A 132 4.74 5.18 21.10
CA GLY A 132 4.82 6.64 20.93
C GLY A 132 4.13 7.14 19.65
N CYS A 133 4.29 6.40 18.54
CA CYS A 133 3.55 6.74 17.30
C CYS A 133 2.03 6.59 17.48
N LYS A 134 1.57 5.48 18.06
CA LYS A 134 0.16 5.14 18.23
C LYS A 134 -0.58 6.07 19.21
N ASP A 135 0.12 6.71 20.13
CA ASP A 135 -0.48 7.66 21.07
C ASP A 135 -1.10 8.87 20.37
N CYS A 136 -0.49 9.28 19.25
CA CYS A 136 -1.01 10.35 18.39
C CYS A 136 -1.83 9.82 17.23
N HIS A 137 -1.36 8.76 16.57
CA HIS A 137 -1.96 8.19 15.37
C HIS A 137 -3.06 7.17 15.71
N ARG A 138 -4.11 7.61 16.40
CA ARG A 138 -5.18 6.75 16.96
C ARG A 138 -5.89 5.91 15.89
N GLN A 139 -6.15 6.47 14.71
CA GLN A 139 -6.79 5.73 13.62
C GLN A 139 -5.91 4.56 13.14
N VAL A 140 -4.60 4.83 12.97
CA VAL A 140 -3.65 3.77 12.61
C VAL A 140 -3.51 2.74 13.73
N LYS A 141 -3.52 3.17 14.98
CA LYS A 141 -3.54 2.28 16.15
C LYS A 141 -4.72 1.32 16.08
N GLU A 142 -5.93 1.86 15.90
CA GLU A 142 -7.14 1.06 15.84
C GLU A 142 -7.09 0.02 14.71
N VAL A 143 -6.71 0.43 13.51
CA VAL A 143 -6.54 -0.48 12.37
C VAL A 143 -5.46 -1.54 12.66
N ALA A 144 -4.28 -1.15 13.13
CA ALA A 144 -3.18 -2.08 13.38
C ALA A 144 -3.48 -3.09 14.51
N GLU A 145 -4.26 -2.70 15.51
CA GLU A 145 -4.56 -3.54 16.67
C GLU A 145 -5.82 -4.39 16.49
N ASN A 146 -6.84 -3.88 15.82
CA ASN A 146 -8.16 -4.51 15.75
C ASN A 146 -8.44 -5.22 14.42
N SER A 147 -7.66 -5.00 13.37
CA SER A 147 -7.81 -5.71 12.09
C SER A 147 -7.64 -7.21 12.24
N ARG A 148 -8.49 -7.97 11.56
CA ARG A 148 -8.43 -9.44 11.50
C ARG A 148 -7.18 -9.94 10.79
N VAL A 149 -6.73 -9.23 9.77
CA VAL A 149 -5.50 -9.55 9.01
C VAL A 149 -4.48 -8.45 9.28
N LYS A 150 -3.35 -8.83 9.86
CA LYS A 150 -2.28 -7.91 10.24
C LYS A 150 -1.15 -7.92 9.22
N HIS A 151 -0.50 -6.80 9.06
CA HIS A 151 0.72 -6.72 8.26
C HIS A 151 1.94 -6.95 9.16
N GLY A 152 2.66 -8.03 8.97
CA GLY A 152 3.79 -8.42 9.83
C GLY A 152 4.89 -7.36 9.98
N ALA A 153 5.03 -6.46 9.00
CA ALA A 153 5.97 -5.35 9.07
C ALA A 153 5.71 -4.37 10.24
N LEU A 154 4.49 -4.34 10.77
CA LEU A 154 4.14 -3.49 11.93
C LEU A 154 4.59 -4.09 13.27
N GLU A 155 4.89 -5.38 13.29
CA GLU A 155 5.27 -6.12 14.51
C GLU A 155 6.76 -6.49 14.54
N GLN A 156 7.42 -6.44 13.38
CA GLN A 156 8.81 -6.88 13.20
C GLN A 156 9.76 -5.72 12.88
N GLY A 157 11.04 -5.92 13.16
CA GLY A 157 12.10 -4.98 12.83
C GLY A 157 11.88 -3.62 13.50
N ALA A 158 11.96 -2.57 12.72
CA ALA A 158 11.75 -1.19 13.18
C ALA A 158 10.26 -0.78 13.19
N LYS A 159 9.34 -1.71 13.00
CA LYS A 159 7.88 -1.49 13.05
C LYS A 159 7.44 -0.34 12.14
N CYS A 160 6.85 0.74 12.66
CA CYS A 160 6.43 1.90 11.87
C CYS A 160 7.59 2.47 11.05
N ALA A 161 8.82 2.46 11.60
CA ALA A 161 10.00 2.97 10.95
C ALA A 161 10.60 2.01 9.90
N ASN A 162 9.99 0.84 9.64
CA ASN A 162 10.30 0.05 8.44
C ASN A 162 9.90 0.80 7.17
N CYS A 163 8.89 1.67 7.25
CA CYS A 163 8.31 2.37 6.10
C CYS A 163 8.37 3.89 6.22
N HIS A 164 8.35 4.44 7.45
CA HIS A 164 8.27 5.86 7.71
C HIS A 164 9.52 6.39 8.41
N ASN A 165 9.96 7.60 8.02
CA ASN A 165 10.92 8.35 8.80
C ASN A 165 10.18 9.44 9.59
N PRO A 166 10.16 9.36 10.95
CA PRO A 166 9.39 10.28 11.76
C PRO A 166 9.94 11.70 11.82
N HIS A 167 11.07 11.98 11.20
CA HIS A 167 11.64 13.33 11.17
C HIS A 167 11.25 14.07 9.88
N GLY A 168 11.56 13.50 8.72
CA GLY A 168 11.24 14.10 7.43
C GLY A 168 11.78 13.29 6.25
N THR A 169 11.13 13.41 5.10
CA THR A 169 11.49 12.70 3.87
C THR A 169 11.24 13.54 2.63
N SER A 170 11.71 13.03 1.48
CA SER A 170 11.38 13.57 0.17
C SER A 170 10.12 12.92 -0.44
N VAL A 171 9.46 12.01 0.27
CA VAL A 171 8.29 11.26 -0.18
C VAL A 171 7.10 11.57 0.73
N GLU A 172 5.93 11.74 0.14
CA GLU A 172 4.69 12.01 0.86
C GLU A 172 4.42 10.96 1.96
N LYS A 173 3.67 11.34 2.98
CA LYS A 173 3.35 10.48 4.15
C LYS A 173 4.58 10.00 4.92
N LEU A 174 5.69 10.72 4.80
CA LEU A 174 6.96 10.39 5.46
C LEU A 174 7.51 9.01 5.09
N LEU A 175 7.19 8.48 3.91
CA LEU A 175 7.75 7.23 3.45
C LEU A 175 9.25 7.38 3.16
N ILE A 176 10.03 6.36 3.50
CA ILE A 176 11.49 6.37 3.26
C ILE A 176 11.84 6.10 1.79
N GLN A 177 10.91 5.54 1.03
CA GLN A 177 11.02 5.27 -0.41
C GLN A 177 9.69 5.54 -1.11
N LEU A 178 9.68 5.59 -2.44
CA LEU A 178 8.44 5.62 -3.21
C LEU A 178 7.56 4.40 -2.87
N PRO A 179 6.23 4.53 -2.87
CA PRO A 179 5.32 3.49 -2.38
C PRO A 179 5.59 2.10 -2.98
N PHE A 180 5.81 2.01 -4.29
CA PHE A 180 6.11 0.75 -4.96
C PHE A 180 7.42 0.12 -4.47
N ASP A 181 8.49 0.92 -4.44
CA ASP A 181 9.81 0.47 -4.04
C ASP A 181 9.83 0.06 -2.56
N GLN A 182 9.09 0.79 -1.73
CA GLN A 182 8.88 0.47 -0.32
C GLN A 182 8.26 -0.93 -0.13
N CYS A 183 7.24 -1.28 -0.91
CA CYS A 183 6.61 -2.59 -0.83
C CYS A 183 7.55 -3.70 -1.35
N VAL A 184 8.14 -3.47 -2.52
CA VAL A 184 8.99 -4.46 -3.20
C VAL A 184 10.29 -4.69 -2.43
N ASN A 185 10.77 -3.74 -1.64
CA ASN A 185 11.96 -3.91 -0.81
C ASN A 185 11.89 -5.16 0.09
N CYS A 186 10.72 -5.46 0.65
CA CYS A 186 10.48 -6.68 1.40
C CYS A 186 9.86 -7.79 0.52
N HIS A 187 8.88 -7.45 -0.32
CA HIS A 187 8.17 -8.43 -1.16
C HIS A 187 8.98 -8.88 -2.39
N ALA A 188 10.28 -8.65 -2.43
CA ALA A 188 11.25 -9.22 -3.37
C ALA A 188 12.13 -10.33 -2.76
N VAL A 189 11.85 -10.74 -1.53
CA VAL A 189 12.62 -11.78 -0.82
C VAL A 189 12.02 -13.15 -1.10
N ASP A 190 12.87 -14.13 -1.44
CA ASP A 190 12.44 -15.51 -1.62
C ASP A 190 12.11 -16.18 -0.29
N GLY A 191 11.07 -16.99 -0.30
CA GLY A 191 10.68 -17.78 0.87
C GLY A 191 10.00 -17.01 1.99
N MET A 192 9.68 -15.72 1.81
CA MET A 192 8.84 -14.98 2.74
C MET A 192 7.49 -15.69 2.89
N LYS A 193 7.00 -15.80 4.13
CA LYS A 193 5.75 -16.50 4.43
C LYS A 193 4.75 -15.54 5.08
N ASP A 194 3.46 -15.80 4.81
CA ASP A 194 2.37 -15.18 5.58
C ASP A 194 2.22 -15.83 6.97
N ASP A 195 1.28 -15.32 7.76
CA ASP A 195 0.93 -15.81 9.11
C ASP A 195 0.49 -17.29 9.16
N ARG A 196 0.07 -17.83 8.03
CA ARG A 196 -0.33 -19.24 7.85
C ARG A 196 0.78 -20.12 7.31
N GLY A 197 2.00 -19.57 7.15
CA GLY A 197 3.15 -20.27 6.61
C GLY A 197 3.15 -20.45 5.08
N ILE A 198 2.24 -19.80 4.37
CA ILE A 198 2.18 -19.87 2.90
C ILE A 198 3.25 -18.94 2.33
N VAL A 199 4.08 -19.47 1.44
CA VAL A 199 5.12 -18.70 0.76
C VAL A 199 4.49 -17.62 -0.11
N LEU A 200 4.91 -16.38 0.10
CA LEU A 200 4.49 -15.23 -0.68
C LEU A 200 5.29 -15.14 -1.99
N THR A 201 4.67 -14.54 -2.99
CA THR A 201 5.31 -14.31 -4.29
C THR A 201 6.46 -13.30 -4.15
N ASN A 202 7.64 -13.65 -4.67
CA ASN A 202 8.69 -12.68 -4.91
C ASN A 202 8.29 -11.78 -6.10
N PHE A 203 7.80 -10.59 -5.80
CA PHE A 203 7.27 -9.69 -6.83
C PHE A 203 8.31 -9.20 -7.83
N LYS A 204 9.56 -9.02 -7.41
CA LYS A 204 10.62 -8.59 -8.34
C LYS A 204 10.86 -9.64 -9.44
N LYS A 205 10.92 -10.91 -9.05
CA LYS A 205 11.04 -12.02 -10.02
C LYS A 205 9.77 -12.16 -10.86
N TRP A 206 8.62 -12.13 -10.19
CA TRP A 206 7.33 -12.27 -10.86
C TRP A 206 7.11 -11.21 -11.94
N LEU A 207 7.38 -9.94 -11.64
CA LEU A 207 7.20 -8.85 -12.59
C LEU A 207 8.22 -8.89 -13.73
N ALA A 208 9.43 -9.42 -13.50
CA ALA A 208 10.41 -9.62 -14.55
C ALA A 208 10.00 -10.71 -15.56
N GLU A 209 9.28 -11.74 -15.11
CA GLU A 209 8.83 -12.86 -15.94
C GLU A 209 7.46 -12.62 -16.60
N ASN A 210 6.66 -11.70 -16.09
CA ASN A 210 5.28 -11.44 -16.50
C ASN A 210 5.12 -9.98 -16.93
N THR A 211 5.19 -9.74 -18.22
CA THR A 211 5.31 -8.39 -18.79
C THR A 211 3.96 -7.69 -19.05
N VAL A 212 2.84 -8.42 -19.01
CA VAL A 212 1.51 -7.83 -19.12
C VAL A 212 1.04 -7.45 -17.71
N LEU A 213 1.17 -6.18 -17.36
CA LEU A 213 0.87 -5.66 -16.03
C LEU A 213 -0.60 -5.25 -15.92
N HIS A 214 -1.25 -5.59 -14.80
CA HIS A 214 -2.56 -5.03 -14.45
C HIS A 214 -2.42 -3.53 -14.20
N ALA A 215 -3.41 -2.74 -14.57
CA ALA A 215 -3.32 -1.28 -14.57
C ALA A 215 -2.83 -0.67 -13.25
N PRO A 216 -3.31 -1.06 -12.05
CA PRO A 216 -2.76 -0.56 -10.78
C PRO A 216 -1.27 -0.91 -10.59
N VAL A 217 -0.85 -2.11 -10.99
CA VAL A 217 0.55 -2.53 -10.90
C VAL A 217 1.42 -1.74 -11.88
N GLN A 218 0.92 -1.47 -13.08
CA GLN A 218 1.57 -0.61 -14.08
C GLN A 218 1.73 0.82 -13.55
N ALA A 219 0.72 1.32 -12.82
CA ALA A 219 0.75 2.61 -12.13
C ALA A 219 1.62 2.59 -10.85
N LYS A 220 2.21 1.44 -10.49
CA LYS A 220 2.98 1.23 -9.25
C LYS A 220 2.19 1.52 -7.97
N ASP A 221 0.88 1.36 -8.01
CA ASP A 221 -0.04 1.60 -6.89
C ASP A 221 -0.53 0.28 -6.28
N CYS A 222 0.19 -0.22 -5.30
CA CYS A 222 -0.21 -1.40 -4.53
C CYS A 222 -1.41 -1.08 -3.61
N SER A 223 -1.52 0.17 -3.16
CA SER A 223 -2.56 0.62 -2.24
C SER A 223 -3.94 0.76 -2.89
N ALA A 224 -4.03 0.73 -4.22
CA ALA A 224 -5.32 0.59 -4.92
C ALA A 224 -6.08 -0.68 -4.51
N CYS A 225 -5.36 -1.72 -4.04
CA CYS A 225 -5.95 -3.00 -3.65
C CYS A 225 -5.59 -3.44 -2.24
N HIS A 226 -4.51 -2.93 -1.63
CA HIS A 226 -4.01 -3.42 -0.35
C HIS A 226 -3.93 -2.33 0.72
N LEU A 227 -4.23 -2.71 1.98
CA LEU A 227 -4.16 -1.88 3.18
C LEU A 227 -2.89 -2.22 3.98
N PRO A 228 -1.83 -1.38 3.95
CA PRO A 228 -0.54 -1.72 4.56
C PRO A 228 -0.54 -1.71 6.10
N HIS A 229 -1.53 -1.10 6.74
CA HIS A 229 -1.61 -1.02 8.20
C HIS A 229 -2.48 -2.11 8.84
N GLY A 230 -3.17 -2.91 8.04
CA GLY A 230 -4.09 -3.93 8.50
C GLY A 230 -5.45 -3.83 7.80
N GLY A 231 -6.25 -4.87 7.87
CA GLY A 231 -7.60 -4.90 7.29
C GLY A 231 -8.33 -6.20 7.62
N ASP A 232 -9.61 -6.27 7.27
CA ASP A 232 -10.43 -7.43 7.59
C ASP A 232 -10.57 -8.41 6.45
N ASN A 233 -10.15 -8.02 5.25
CA ASN A 233 -10.25 -8.86 4.07
C ASN A 233 -8.97 -9.68 3.83
N PHE A 234 -9.15 -10.80 3.17
CA PHE A 234 -8.07 -11.70 2.77
C PHE A 234 -6.88 -10.93 2.16
N ARG A 235 -5.67 -11.21 2.63
CA ARG A 235 -4.42 -10.59 2.16
C ARG A 235 -4.41 -9.06 2.18
N LEU A 236 -5.04 -8.47 3.19
CA LEU A 236 -5.09 -7.01 3.36
C LEU A 236 -5.79 -6.29 2.18
N LEU A 237 -6.77 -6.92 1.54
CA LEU A 237 -7.49 -6.29 0.45
C LEU A 237 -8.41 -5.18 0.97
N VAL A 238 -8.54 -4.10 0.19
CA VAL A 238 -9.40 -2.95 0.53
C VAL A 238 -10.90 -3.28 0.51
N ALA A 239 -11.28 -4.37 -0.19
CA ALA A 239 -12.66 -4.85 -0.29
C ALA A 239 -12.68 -6.37 -0.40
N GLU A 240 -13.87 -6.95 -0.25
CA GLU A 240 -14.06 -8.39 -0.25
C GLU A 240 -13.68 -9.03 -1.59
N TYR A 241 -13.01 -10.16 -1.49
CA TYR A 241 -12.71 -11.08 -2.57
C TYR A 241 -12.54 -12.52 -2.02
N PRO A 242 -13.22 -13.53 -2.58
CA PRO A 242 -13.14 -14.89 -2.05
C PRO A 242 -11.77 -15.53 -2.28
N ALA A 243 -11.16 -16.02 -1.20
CA ALA A 243 -9.87 -16.72 -1.27
C ALA A 243 -9.95 -18.07 -1.99
N ALA A 244 -11.13 -18.69 -2.04
CA ALA A 244 -11.37 -20.03 -2.57
C ALA A 244 -11.34 -20.07 -4.11
N PHE A 245 -11.10 -21.26 -4.66
CA PHE A 245 -11.20 -21.53 -6.10
C PHE A 245 -12.65 -21.46 -6.60
N TYR A 246 -13.59 -21.95 -5.79
CA TYR A 246 -15.04 -21.87 -6.02
C TYR A 246 -15.67 -20.94 -4.99
N SER A 247 -16.62 -20.13 -5.41
CA SER A 247 -17.48 -19.33 -4.56
C SER A 247 -18.87 -19.22 -5.20
N PRO A 248 -19.96 -19.26 -4.44
CA PRO A 248 -21.24 -18.82 -4.93
C PRO A 248 -21.12 -17.41 -5.50
N TYR A 249 -21.84 -17.14 -6.58
CA TYR A 249 -21.91 -15.79 -7.08
C TYR A 249 -22.78 -14.94 -6.16
N ASP A 250 -22.15 -13.93 -5.63
CA ASP A 250 -22.77 -12.80 -4.95
C ASP A 250 -21.93 -11.57 -5.30
N ARG A 251 -22.57 -10.46 -5.60
CA ARG A 251 -21.90 -9.22 -5.97
C ARG A 251 -20.89 -8.78 -4.89
N GLU A 252 -21.30 -8.87 -3.64
CA GLU A 252 -20.48 -8.42 -2.50
C GLU A 252 -19.21 -9.25 -2.34
N ASN A 253 -19.26 -10.55 -2.68
CA ASN A 253 -18.07 -11.41 -2.67
C ASN A 253 -16.99 -10.95 -3.66
N TYR A 254 -17.32 -10.10 -4.63
CA TYR A 254 -16.41 -9.59 -5.65
C TYR A 254 -16.27 -8.06 -5.63
N ALA A 255 -16.62 -7.43 -4.51
CA ALA A 255 -16.61 -5.98 -4.36
C ALA A 255 -15.26 -5.35 -4.77
N LEU A 256 -14.15 -6.02 -4.49
CA LEU A 256 -12.81 -5.59 -4.93
C LEU A 256 -12.73 -5.39 -6.43
N CYS A 257 -13.19 -6.36 -7.21
CA CYS A 257 -13.08 -6.33 -8.67
C CYS A 257 -14.08 -5.33 -9.28
N PHE A 258 -15.30 -5.32 -8.76
CA PHE A 258 -16.38 -4.47 -9.28
C PHE A 258 -16.24 -3.00 -8.86
N GLY A 259 -15.28 -2.66 -8.02
CA GLY A 259 -14.86 -1.29 -7.81
C GLY A 259 -14.34 -0.60 -9.08
N CYS A 260 -13.83 -1.41 -10.04
CA CYS A 260 -13.29 -0.92 -11.31
C CYS A 260 -13.88 -1.64 -12.53
N HIS A 261 -14.26 -2.91 -12.40
CA HIS A 261 -14.79 -3.72 -13.50
C HIS A 261 -16.32 -3.73 -13.51
N ASN A 262 -16.90 -3.74 -14.72
CA ASN A 262 -18.34 -3.78 -14.88
C ASN A 262 -18.88 -5.17 -14.48
N GLU A 263 -19.72 -5.21 -13.45
CA GLU A 263 -20.38 -6.42 -12.95
C GLU A 263 -21.17 -7.15 -14.04
N LYS A 264 -21.76 -6.44 -15.00
CA LYS A 264 -22.53 -7.04 -16.10
C LYS A 264 -21.75 -8.08 -16.89
N VAL A 265 -20.42 -8.04 -16.83
CA VAL A 265 -19.58 -9.06 -17.47
C VAL A 265 -19.86 -10.48 -16.94
N VAL A 266 -20.36 -10.61 -15.71
CA VAL A 266 -20.68 -11.89 -15.07
C VAL A 266 -22.16 -12.05 -14.69
N SER A 267 -22.96 -10.98 -14.68
CA SER A 267 -24.36 -11.00 -14.29
C SER A 267 -25.34 -11.15 -15.47
N GLU A 268 -24.90 -10.78 -16.68
CA GLU A 268 -25.71 -10.89 -17.90
C GLU A 268 -25.48 -12.23 -18.60
N PRO A 269 -26.51 -13.09 -18.78
CA PRO A 269 -26.37 -14.40 -19.41
C PRO A 269 -26.01 -14.30 -20.92
N GLU A 270 -26.40 -13.21 -21.55
CA GLU A 270 -26.13 -12.95 -22.97
C GLU A 270 -25.44 -11.59 -23.18
N THR A 271 -24.58 -11.53 -24.17
CA THR A 271 -23.91 -10.29 -24.54
C THR A 271 -23.31 -10.39 -25.95
N ARG A 272 -23.24 -9.24 -26.64
CA ARG A 272 -22.41 -9.08 -27.85
C ARG A 272 -21.30 -8.06 -27.66
N THR A 273 -21.31 -7.31 -26.55
CA THR A 273 -20.45 -6.14 -26.34
C THR A 273 -19.64 -6.14 -25.04
N LEU A 274 -20.17 -6.75 -23.96
CA LEU A 274 -19.52 -6.71 -22.64
C LEU A 274 -18.19 -7.49 -22.59
N THR A 275 -18.11 -8.59 -23.33
CA THR A 275 -16.93 -9.45 -23.34
C THR A 275 -16.74 -10.15 -24.68
N ASN A 276 -15.48 -10.45 -25.01
CA ASN A 276 -15.13 -11.32 -26.13
C ASN A 276 -15.09 -12.81 -25.73
N PHE A 277 -15.27 -13.15 -24.46
CA PHE A 277 -15.41 -14.52 -24.00
C PHE A 277 -16.89 -14.89 -24.04
N ARG A 278 -17.37 -15.12 -25.25
CA ARG A 278 -18.76 -15.45 -25.60
C ARG A 278 -18.83 -16.39 -26.77
N ASP A 279 -19.87 -17.22 -26.82
CA ASP A 279 -20.18 -18.13 -27.91
C ASP A 279 -21.49 -17.65 -28.55
N GLY A 280 -21.43 -17.09 -29.75
CA GLY A 280 -22.52 -16.27 -30.28
C GLY A 280 -22.86 -15.12 -29.32
N SER A 281 -24.10 -15.04 -28.81
CA SER A 281 -24.52 -14.12 -27.75
C SER A 281 -24.32 -14.66 -26.34
N ARG A 282 -24.06 -15.96 -26.17
CA ARG A 282 -23.95 -16.60 -24.87
C ARG A 282 -22.70 -16.11 -24.12
N ASN A 283 -22.88 -15.49 -22.97
CA ASN A 283 -21.79 -15.00 -22.12
C ASN A 283 -21.11 -16.15 -21.35
N LEU A 284 -19.87 -16.44 -21.68
CA LEU A 284 -19.10 -17.51 -21.03
C LEU A 284 -18.57 -17.13 -19.64
N HIS A 285 -18.39 -15.83 -19.33
CA HIS A 285 -18.13 -15.43 -17.95
C HIS A 285 -19.31 -15.73 -17.04
N PHE A 286 -20.54 -15.37 -17.47
CA PHE A 286 -21.74 -15.73 -16.74
C PHE A 286 -21.81 -17.25 -16.47
N LEU A 287 -21.60 -18.05 -17.52
CA LEU A 287 -21.62 -19.51 -17.42
C LEU A 287 -20.66 -20.08 -16.36
N HIS A 288 -19.50 -19.45 -16.17
CA HIS A 288 -18.48 -19.94 -15.26
C HIS A 288 -18.58 -19.36 -13.85
N VAL A 289 -18.92 -18.09 -13.74
CA VAL A 289 -18.92 -17.34 -12.48
C VAL A 289 -20.28 -17.34 -11.81
N ASN A 290 -21.36 -17.04 -12.58
CA ASN A 290 -22.69 -16.86 -12.01
C ASN A 290 -23.36 -18.22 -11.75
N LYS A 291 -22.99 -18.84 -10.64
CA LYS A 291 -23.55 -20.11 -10.19
C LYS A 291 -23.79 -20.06 -8.69
N ALA A 292 -24.91 -20.58 -8.23
CA ALA A 292 -25.23 -20.74 -6.82
C ALA A 292 -24.28 -21.73 -6.12
N ASP A 293 -23.77 -22.71 -6.89
CA ASP A 293 -22.77 -23.68 -6.41
C ASP A 293 -21.63 -23.78 -7.42
N ARG A 294 -20.41 -23.91 -6.93
CA ARG A 294 -19.18 -24.06 -7.72
C ARG A 294 -18.95 -22.98 -8.79
N GLY A 295 -19.43 -21.75 -8.55
CA GLY A 295 -19.02 -20.59 -9.33
C GLY A 295 -17.50 -20.42 -9.27
N ARG A 296 -16.85 -20.24 -10.41
CA ARG A 296 -15.39 -20.02 -10.44
C ARG A 296 -15.10 -18.57 -10.14
N THR A 297 -14.17 -18.36 -9.23
CA THR A 297 -13.72 -16.99 -8.92
C THR A 297 -12.89 -16.41 -10.09
N CYS A 298 -12.82 -15.10 -10.20
CA CYS A 298 -12.08 -14.42 -11.26
C CYS A 298 -10.62 -14.91 -11.34
N ARG A 299 -9.97 -15.12 -10.19
CA ARG A 299 -8.60 -15.61 -10.07
C ARG A 299 -8.41 -17.07 -10.50
N THR A 300 -9.47 -17.82 -10.70
CA THR A 300 -9.36 -19.15 -11.29
C THR A 300 -8.77 -19.09 -12.71
N CYS A 301 -9.10 -18.05 -13.48
CA CYS A 301 -8.64 -17.89 -14.85
C CYS A 301 -7.72 -16.68 -15.05
N HIS A 302 -7.84 -15.65 -14.19
CA HIS A 302 -7.08 -14.41 -14.34
C HIS A 302 -6.01 -14.24 -13.26
N GLU A 303 -4.85 -13.73 -13.68
CA GLU A 303 -3.82 -13.25 -12.77
C GLU A 303 -4.02 -11.75 -12.53
N VAL A 304 -3.99 -11.34 -11.25
CA VAL A 304 -4.40 -9.98 -10.86
C VAL A 304 -3.24 -8.97 -10.77
N HIS A 305 -2.00 -9.44 -10.81
CA HIS A 305 -0.85 -8.56 -10.74
C HIS A 305 -0.17 -8.40 -12.10
N ALA A 306 0.30 -9.51 -12.66
CA ALA A 306 1.00 -9.54 -13.94
C ALA A 306 0.91 -10.94 -14.55
N SER A 307 0.93 -11.04 -15.86
CA SER A 307 0.86 -12.30 -16.58
C SER A 307 1.70 -12.27 -17.86
N LYS A 308 1.86 -13.43 -18.48
CA LYS A 308 2.47 -13.56 -19.80
C LYS A 308 1.48 -13.33 -20.95
N GLN A 309 0.19 -13.47 -20.66
CA GLN A 309 -0.85 -13.46 -21.67
C GLN A 309 -1.75 -12.22 -21.58
N ALA A 310 -2.25 -11.80 -22.73
CA ALA A 310 -3.25 -10.73 -22.81
C ALA A 310 -4.50 -11.06 -21.97
N ARG A 311 -5.14 -10.00 -21.45
CA ARG A 311 -6.30 -10.12 -20.55
C ARG A 311 -5.99 -10.89 -19.27
N HIS A 312 -4.72 -11.00 -18.90
CA HIS A 312 -4.24 -11.66 -17.68
C HIS A 312 -4.71 -13.11 -17.52
N VAL A 313 -4.95 -13.83 -18.62
CA VAL A 313 -5.25 -15.26 -18.54
C VAL A 313 -3.99 -15.96 -18.02
N ARG A 314 -4.13 -16.73 -16.94
CA ARG A 314 -3.02 -17.45 -16.31
C ARG A 314 -2.72 -18.77 -17.03
N ASP A 315 -1.45 -19.20 -16.93
CA ASP A 315 -1.03 -20.50 -17.46
C ASP A 315 -1.57 -21.66 -16.62
N GLY A 316 -1.76 -21.42 -15.33
CA GLY A 316 -2.30 -22.39 -14.41
C GLY A 316 -2.67 -21.80 -13.07
N VAL A 317 -3.47 -22.53 -12.30
CA VAL A 317 -3.95 -22.14 -10.99
C VAL A 317 -3.73 -23.26 -9.97
N PRO A 318 -3.25 -22.96 -8.74
CA PRO A 318 -3.20 -23.93 -7.67
C PRO A 318 -4.60 -24.48 -7.36
N TYR A 319 -4.74 -25.79 -7.25
CA TYR A 319 -5.99 -26.45 -6.98
C TYR A 319 -5.83 -27.59 -5.97
N GLY A 320 -6.77 -27.69 -5.05
CA GLY A 320 -6.78 -28.70 -4.00
C GLY A 320 -5.72 -28.51 -2.91
N PRO A 321 -5.79 -29.32 -1.84
CA PRO A 321 -4.97 -29.14 -0.64
C PRO A 321 -3.47 -29.38 -0.85
N LYS A 322 -3.11 -30.14 -1.90
CA LYS A 322 -1.72 -30.41 -2.27
C LYS A 322 -1.13 -29.39 -3.23
N GLY A 323 -1.87 -28.33 -3.59
CA GLY A 323 -1.40 -27.26 -4.45
C GLY A 323 -1.08 -27.71 -5.90
N TRP A 324 -1.82 -28.67 -6.43
CA TRP A 324 -1.68 -29.04 -7.83
C TRP A 324 -1.87 -27.82 -8.72
N VAL A 325 -1.08 -27.74 -9.78
CA VAL A 325 -1.27 -26.70 -10.77
C VAL A 325 -2.22 -27.22 -11.85
N LEU A 326 -3.45 -26.74 -11.82
CA LEU A 326 -4.42 -26.97 -12.87
C LEU A 326 -4.11 -26.02 -14.04
N LYS A 327 -3.59 -26.55 -15.14
CA LYS A 327 -3.23 -25.74 -16.32
C LYS A 327 -4.48 -25.14 -16.96
N ILE A 328 -4.42 -23.87 -17.33
CA ILE A 328 -5.43 -23.17 -18.10
C ILE A 328 -4.99 -23.16 -19.55
N ASN A 329 -5.26 -24.23 -20.26
CA ASN A 329 -4.85 -24.40 -21.66
C ASN A 329 -5.78 -23.59 -22.60
N TYR A 330 -5.76 -22.25 -22.45
CA TYR A 330 -6.56 -21.35 -23.28
C TYR A 330 -5.77 -20.87 -24.48
N THR A 331 -6.39 -20.95 -25.65
CA THR A 331 -5.86 -20.42 -26.90
C THR A 331 -6.90 -19.46 -27.52
N ARG A 332 -6.47 -18.24 -27.78
CA ARG A 332 -7.28 -17.26 -28.49
C ARG A 332 -7.19 -17.48 -30.00
N THR A 333 -8.31 -17.39 -30.69
CA THR A 333 -8.40 -17.35 -32.15
C THR A 333 -8.87 -15.98 -32.66
N ALA A 334 -8.82 -15.72 -33.95
CA ALA A 334 -9.31 -14.50 -34.53
C ALA A 334 -10.81 -14.27 -34.25
N THR A 335 -11.62 -15.30 -34.31
CA THR A 335 -13.08 -15.24 -34.16
C THR A 335 -13.58 -15.74 -32.80
N GLY A 336 -12.74 -16.30 -31.94
CA GLY A 336 -13.17 -16.89 -30.67
C GLY A 336 -12.02 -17.34 -29.79
N GLY A 337 -12.07 -18.58 -29.37
CA GLY A 337 -11.03 -19.22 -28.58
C GLY A 337 -11.35 -20.68 -28.26
N GLN A 338 -10.41 -21.31 -27.60
CA GLN A 338 -10.49 -22.71 -27.22
C GLN A 338 -9.92 -22.91 -25.82
N CYS A 339 -10.59 -23.71 -25.00
CA CYS A 339 -10.02 -24.29 -23.80
C CYS A 339 -9.74 -25.76 -24.05
N ALA A 340 -8.47 -26.19 -23.97
CA ALA A 340 -8.11 -27.57 -24.08
C ALA A 340 -8.41 -28.34 -22.78
N ARG A 341 -8.35 -29.68 -22.86
CA ARG A 341 -8.75 -30.60 -21.78
C ARG A 341 -8.04 -30.31 -20.45
N THR A 342 -8.79 -29.83 -19.46
CA THR A 342 -8.35 -29.68 -18.05
C THR A 342 -9.54 -29.72 -17.11
N CYS A 343 -10.33 -28.63 -16.99
CA CYS A 343 -11.54 -28.58 -16.17
C CYS A 343 -12.71 -29.32 -16.81
N HIS A 344 -12.70 -29.51 -18.11
CA HIS A 344 -13.70 -30.21 -18.95
C HIS A 344 -13.00 -30.65 -20.24
N ASP A 345 -13.71 -31.41 -21.07
CA ASP A 345 -13.23 -31.72 -22.42
C ASP A 345 -13.04 -30.44 -23.24
N THR A 346 -12.21 -30.54 -24.29
CA THR A 346 -11.93 -29.41 -25.18
C THR A 346 -13.22 -28.74 -25.63
N LYS A 347 -13.31 -27.43 -25.42
CA LYS A 347 -14.42 -26.58 -25.86
C LYS A 347 -13.89 -25.44 -26.68
N THR A 348 -14.45 -25.26 -27.86
CA THR A 348 -14.23 -24.13 -28.74
C THR A 348 -15.44 -23.23 -28.72
N TYR A 349 -15.23 -21.94 -28.86
CA TYR A 349 -16.31 -20.96 -28.99
C TYR A 349 -16.02 -19.99 -30.11
N VAL A 350 -17.07 -19.48 -30.74
CA VAL A 350 -17.03 -18.53 -31.84
C VAL A 350 -17.96 -17.37 -31.51
N ARG A 351 -17.48 -16.14 -31.75
CA ARG A 351 -18.22 -14.92 -31.39
C ARG A 351 -19.35 -14.55 -32.36
N ASP A 352 -19.28 -15.05 -33.56
CA ASP A 352 -20.21 -14.71 -34.65
C ASP A 352 -21.20 -15.84 -34.89
#